data_99058c11ba793e8383e17ad015f2698c
#
_entry.id   99058c11ba793e8383e17ad015f2698c
#
_cell.length_a   1.000
_cell.length_b   1.000
_cell.length_c   1.000
_cell.angle_alpha   90.00
_cell.angle_beta   90.00
_cell.angle_gamma   90.00
#
_symmetry.space_group_name_H-M   'P 1'
#
loop_
_entity.id
_entity.type
_entity.pdbx_description
1 polymer ?
#
loop_
_entity_poly.entity_id
_entity_poly.type
_entity_poly.pdbx_seq_one_letter_code
_entity_poly.pdbx_strand_id
1 'polypeptide(L)'
;MLFRSKQLEKPTTFYVGFDPTADSLHIGHYIPIIAMAHMQRAGHRPIALMGGGTGMIGDPSGKSDLRKVLTVEDIDHNVECFKKQMSKFLDFDPEKPNCAMIVNNADWLRNLNYIDFLREVGALFSVNRMLTAECYKQRLEKGLTFLEFNYMLMQSYDFLQLFHKHNCVLQAGGDDQWSNMLSGADLIRRKEGKPAFALTFKLLLTSEGKKMGKTEKGALWLDANKCSPYDFYQYWRNVGDADVEKCLALLTFLPMDEVRRLGALKDKEINEAKRVLAYEVTKLIHGEEEAIKAREAAEALFGGGAMGGSVPTTTVSAEHLEADKRLITLLVKAGLCKSNGEARKAIQQGGVSIGDEKVTDVDFAVTPDMLEGEGLLVRKGKKSYHTFILG
;
A
#
# COMPACT_ATOMS: atom_id res chain seq x y z
N MET A 1 5.74 13.29 26.34
CA MET A 1 4.37 12.81 26.10
C MET A 1 3.29 13.89 26.24
N LEU A 2 3.30 14.71 27.28
CA LEU A 2 2.29 15.77 27.56
C LEU A 2 2.18 16.87 26.48
N PHE A 3 3.25 17.17 25.74
CA PHE A 3 3.26 18.26 24.75
C PHE A 3 2.54 17.91 23.45
N ARG A 4 2.54 16.65 23.02
CA ARG A 4 1.88 16.19 21.78
C ARG A 4 0.36 16.14 21.93
N SER A 5 -0.14 15.73 23.12
CA SER A 5 -1.57 15.68 23.40
C SER A 5 -2.20 17.07 23.36
N LYS A 6 -1.57 18.09 23.97
CA LYS A 6 -2.08 19.47 23.98
C LYS A 6 -2.25 20.08 22.58
N GLN A 7 -1.38 19.75 21.61
CA GLN A 7 -1.53 20.26 20.24
C GLN A 7 -2.75 19.66 19.54
N LEU A 8 -3.06 18.40 19.81
CA LEU A 8 -4.20 17.69 19.22
C LEU A 8 -5.53 17.87 19.98
N GLU A 9 -5.54 18.63 21.10
CA GLU A 9 -6.78 19.04 21.79
C GLU A 9 -7.57 20.10 21.00
N LYS A 10 -6.98 20.69 19.97
CA LYS A 10 -7.59 21.70 19.09
C LYS A 10 -7.45 21.29 17.62
N PRO A 11 -8.35 21.78 16.73
CA PRO A 11 -8.21 21.57 15.32
C PRO A 11 -6.81 21.95 14.83
N THR A 12 -6.12 20.99 14.21
CA THR A 12 -4.74 21.15 13.77
C THR A 12 -4.62 20.78 12.31
N THR A 13 -4.00 21.65 11.52
CA THR A 13 -3.62 21.31 10.14
C THR A 13 -2.33 20.51 10.18
N PHE A 14 -2.34 19.36 9.54
CA PHE A 14 -1.21 18.44 9.44
C PHE A 14 -1.06 17.88 8.04
N TYR A 15 0.13 17.36 7.72
CA TYR A 15 0.35 16.75 6.42
C TYR A 15 1.07 15.41 6.48
N VAL A 16 0.85 14.63 5.44
CA VAL A 16 1.63 13.43 5.10
C VAL A 16 2.08 13.53 3.66
N GLY A 17 3.35 13.22 3.40
CA GLY A 17 3.93 13.22 2.05
C GLY A 17 3.83 11.86 1.39
N PHE A 18 3.59 11.86 0.08
CA PHE A 18 3.47 10.67 -0.76
C PHE A 18 4.25 10.86 -2.07
N ASP A 19 5.40 10.21 -2.20
CA ASP A 19 6.15 10.18 -3.45
C ASP A 19 5.48 9.25 -4.46
N PRO A 20 5.07 9.74 -5.63
CA PRO A 20 4.30 8.99 -6.62
C PRO A 20 5.19 8.08 -7.47
N THR A 21 5.75 7.04 -6.84
CA THR A 21 6.72 6.12 -7.45
C THR A 21 6.10 5.00 -8.27
N ALA A 22 4.76 4.94 -8.34
CA ALA A 22 3.96 4.02 -9.14
C ALA A 22 2.57 4.64 -9.38
N ASP A 23 1.84 4.12 -10.34
CA ASP A 23 0.47 4.52 -10.71
C ASP A 23 -0.62 3.99 -9.76
N SER A 24 -0.25 3.41 -8.62
CA SER A 24 -1.16 2.97 -7.58
C SER A 24 -0.54 3.09 -6.19
N LEU A 25 -1.38 3.38 -5.22
CA LEU A 25 -1.09 3.21 -3.81
C LEU A 25 -1.03 1.71 -3.47
N HIS A 26 -0.28 1.36 -2.44
CA HIS A 26 -0.22 0.01 -1.87
C HIS A 26 -0.48 0.05 -0.36
N ILE A 27 -0.59 -1.10 0.27
CA ILE A 27 -0.95 -1.20 1.70
C ILE A 27 -0.01 -0.41 2.63
N GLY A 28 1.25 -0.20 2.26
CA GLY A 28 2.17 0.64 3.02
C GLY A 28 1.76 2.12 3.03
N HIS A 29 1.12 2.61 1.96
CA HIS A 29 0.55 3.96 1.89
C HIS A 29 -0.81 4.04 2.62
N TYR A 30 -1.50 2.91 2.76
CA TYR A 30 -2.82 2.89 3.39
C TYR A 30 -2.78 3.26 4.88
N ILE A 31 -1.72 2.86 5.59
CA ILE A 31 -1.58 3.19 7.01
C ILE A 31 -1.58 4.70 7.28
N PRO A 32 -0.70 5.50 6.66
CA PRO A 32 -0.77 6.94 6.84
C PRO A 32 -2.12 7.53 6.36
N ILE A 33 -2.74 6.98 5.31
CA ILE A 33 -4.04 7.46 4.82
C ILE A 33 -5.15 7.21 5.85
N ILE A 34 -5.22 6.01 6.43
CA ILE A 34 -6.25 5.72 7.45
C ILE A 34 -6.01 6.51 8.74
N ALA A 35 -4.74 6.76 9.10
CA ALA A 35 -4.42 7.66 10.20
C ALA A 35 -4.86 9.10 9.91
N MET A 36 -4.67 9.58 8.67
CA MET A 36 -5.22 10.89 8.23
C MET A 36 -6.74 10.92 8.35
N ALA A 37 -7.43 9.87 7.94
CA ALA A 37 -8.88 9.77 8.04
C ALA A 37 -9.38 9.75 9.50
N HIS A 38 -8.69 9.05 10.41
CA HIS A 38 -8.98 9.10 11.84
C HIS A 38 -8.80 10.50 12.42
N MET A 39 -7.71 11.17 12.09
CA MET A 39 -7.46 12.55 12.54
C MET A 39 -8.48 13.53 11.94
N GLN A 40 -8.88 13.35 10.68
CA GLN A 40 -9.93 14.17 10.07
C GLN A 40 -11.28 13.98 10.78
N ARG A 41 -11.67 12.74 11.09
CA ARG A 41 -12.89 12.45 11.89
C ARG A 41 -12.84 13.04 13.30
N ALA A 42 -11.65 13.22 13.85
CA ALA A 42 -11.43 13.91 15.13
C ALA A 42 -11.38 15.45 15.01
N GLY A 43 -11.65 16.02 13.82
CA GLY A 43 -11.73 17.47 13.59
C GLY A 43 -10.43 18.12 13.12
N HIS A 44 -9.36 17.36 12.87
CA HIS A 44 -8.10 17.88 12.32
C HIS A 44 -8.19 17.99 10.80
N ARG A 45 -7.38 18.90 10.21
CA ARG A 45 -7.36 19.15 8.76
C ARG A 45 -6.18 18.48 8.08
N PRO A 46 -6.37 17.40 7.32
CA PRO A 46 -5.29 16.70 6.64
C PRO A 46 -4.90 17.36 5.31
N ILE A 47 -3.60 17.37 5.03
CA ILE A 47 -3.02 17.71 3.73
C ILE A 47 -2.30 16.45 3.21
N ALA A 48 -2.72 15.92 2.07
CA ALA A 48 -1.97 14.93 1.32
C ALA A 48 -1.01 15.66 0.38
N LEU A 49 0.28 15.66 0.70
CA LEU A 49 1.31 16.29 -0.12
C LEU A 49 1.82 15.30 -1.16
N MET A 50 1.55 15.57 -2.43
CA MET A 50 2.09 14.79 -3.54
C MET A 50 3.53 15.22 -3.83
N GLY A 51 4.43 14.25 -3.88
CA GLY A 51 5.84 14.46 -4.15
C GLY A 51 6.16 14.59 -5.65
N GLY A 52 5.46 15.50 -6.37
CA GLY A 52 5.70 15.72 -7.80
C GLY A 52 7.08 16.33 -8.11
N GLY A 53 7.70 17.00 -7.13
CA GLY A 53 9.08 17.47 -7.20
C GLY A 53 10.06 16.47 -6.55
N THR A 54 9.79 16.04 -5.31
CA THR A 54 10.65 15.10 -4.58
C THR A 54 10.70 13.71 -5.22
N GLY A 55 9.64 13.29 -5.91
CA GLY A 55 9.61 12.03 -6.67
C GLY A 55 10.64 11.95 -7.80
N MET A 56 11.09 13.11 -8.32
CA MET A 56 12.19 13.18 -9.31
C MET A 56 13.56 12.87 -8.71
N ILE A 57 13.71 13.01 -7.39
CA ILE A 57 14.96 12.82 -6.66
C ILE A 57 15.00 11.42 -6.02
N GLY A 58 13.96 11.09 -5.28
CA GLY A 58 13.83 9.84 -4.54
C GLY A 58 14.40 9.89 -3.13
N ASP A 59 13.54 9.54 -2.18
CA ASP A 59 13.89 9.47 -0.75
C ASP A 59 14.89 8.34 -0.47
N PRO A 60 16.05 8.62 0.14
CA PRO A 60 17.02 7.61 0.55
C PRO A 60 16.60 6.84 1.81
N SER A 61 15.61 7.31 2.58
CA SER A 61 15.22 6.73 3.87
C SER A 61 14.71 5.30 3.73
N GLY A 62 15.24 4.40 4.55
CA GLY A 62 14.79 2.99 4.63
C GLY A 62 15.06 2.15 3.38
N LYS A 63 15.98 2.56 2.50
CA LYS A 63 16.32 1.88 1.24
C LYS A 63 17.81 1.66 1.08
N SER A 64 18.15 0.54 0.45
CA SER A 64 19.53 0.14 0.19
C SER A 64 20.00 0.43 -1.25
N ASP A 65 19.08 0.64 -2.19
CA ASP A 65 19.38 0.71 -3.62
C ASP A 65 18.88 2.02 -4.24
N LEU A 66 19.53 2.44 -5.33
CA LEU A 66 19.12 3.60 -6.13
C LEU A 66 17.72 3.35 -6.74
N ARG A 67 16.89 4.40 -6.75
CA ARG A 67 15.58 4.34 -7.42
C ARG A 67 15.76 4.49 -8.93
N LYS A 68 14.84 3.87 -9.68
CA LYS A 68 14.63 4.17 -11.09
C LYS A 68 14.18 5.64 -11.21
N VAL A 69 14.87 6.41 -12.03
CA VAL A 69 14.46 7.79 -12.34
C VAL A 69 13.19 7.73 -13.20
N LEU A 70 12.15 8.36 -12.73
CA LEU A 70 10.89 8.51 -13.46
C LEU A 70 10.91 9.80 -14.28
N THR A 71 10.20 9.83 -15.39
CA THR A 71 9.98 11.06 -16.15
C THR A 71 9.00 11.99 -15.44
N VAL A 72 8.93 13.25 -15.85
CA VAL A 72 7.95 14.21 -15.32
C VAL A 72 6.54 13.74 -15.62
N GLU A 73 6.31 13.21 -16.82
CA GLU A 73 5.04 12.70 -17.29
C GLU A 73 4.57 11.49 -16.47
N ASP A 74 5.50 10.54 -16.18
CA ASP A 74 5.21 9.40 -15.30
C ASP A 74 4.77 9.86 -13.90
N ILE A 75 5.50 10.83 -13.34
CA ILE A 75 5.22 11.36 -12.01
C ILE A 75 3.87 12.07 -11.98
N ASP A 76 3.57 12.91 -12.95
CA ASP A 76 2.31 13.65 -13.04
C ASP A 76 1.12 12.69 -13.23
N HIS A 77 1.27 11.65 -14.06
CA HIS A 77 0.29 10.57 -14.19
C HIS A 77 0.05 9.85 -12.85
N ASN A 78 1.12 9.48 -12.15
CA ASN A 78 1.02 8.80 -10.86
C ASN A 78 0.36 9.67 -9.79
N VAL A 79 0.62 10.99 -9.79
CA VAL A 79 -0.05 11.96 -8.91
C VAL A 79 -1.55 11.93 -9.12
N GLU A 80 -2.03 11.92 -10.37
CA GLU A 80 -3.47 11.87 -10.65
C GLU A 80 -4.09 10.53 -10.21
N CYS A 81 -3.38 9.42 -10.38
CA CYS A 81 -3.80 8.12 -9.88
C CYS A 81 -3.94 8.12 -8.34
N PHE A 82 -2.97 8.72 -7.62
CA PHE A 82 -3.02 8.83 -6.16
C PHE A 82 -4.17 9.70 -5.68
N LYS A 83 -4.41 10.86 -6.31
CA LYS A 83 -5.54 11.74 -6.00
C LYS A 83 -6.88 10.99 -6.08
N LYS A 84 -7.09 10.25 -7.19
CA LYS A 84 -8.29 9.46 -7.40
C LYS A 84 -8.49 8.37 -6.33
N GLN A 85 -7.41 7.71 -5.92
CA GLN A 85 -7.50 6.69 -4.89
C GLN A 85 -7.73 7.29 -3.49
N MET A 86 -7.07 8.39 -3.15
CA MET A 86 -7.21 9.05 -1.84
C MET A 86 -8.60 9.65 -1.61
N SER A 87 -9.30 10.06 -2.66
CA SER A 87 -10.67 10.60 -2.55
C SER A 87 -11.68 9.60 -1.99
N LYS A 88 -11.35 8.31 -1.93
CA LYS A 88 -12.18 7.29 -1.28
C LYS A 88 -12.07 7.28 0.25
N PHE A 89 -11.00 7.85 0.81
CA PHE A 89 -10.68 7.73 2.24
C PHE A 89 -10.81 9.04 3.01
N LEU A 90 -10.54 10.15 2.34
CA LEU A 90 -10.55 11.48 2.93
C LEU A 90 -11.74 12.28 2.40
N ASP A 91 -12.28 13.13 3.26
CA ASP A 91 -13.40 14.02 2.93
C ASP A 91 -12.85 15.36 2.39
N PHE A 92 -13.15 15.62 1.14
CA PHE A 92 -12.74 16.84 0.41
C PHE A 92 -13.88 17.86 0.24
N ASP A 93 -14.98 17.71 0.99
CA ASP A 93 -16.09 18.64 0.95
C ASP A 93 -15.65 20.05 1.44
N PRO A 94 -15.63 21.05 0.56
CA PRO A 94 -15.17 22.41 0.89
C PRO A 94 -16.04 23.12 1.93
N GLU A 95 -17.27 22.68 2.14
CA GLU A 95 -18.18 23.23 3.16
C GLU A 95 -17.74 22.85 4.59
N LYS A 96 -16.88 21.85 4.75
CA LYS A 96 -16.40 21.40 6.05
C LYS A 96 -15.13 22.13 6.48
N PRO A 97 -15.06 22.59 7.74
CA PRO A 97 -13.90 23.33 8.24
C PRO A 97 -12.60 22.53 8.25
N ASN A 98 -12.70 21.20 8.31
CA ASN A 98 -11.58 20.25 8.27
C ASN A 98 -11.49 19.49 6.95
N CYS A 99 -12.00 20.08 5.87
CA CYS A 99 -11.86 19.59 4.50
C CYS A 99 -10.41 19.20 4.22
N ALA A 100 -10.20 17.99 3.69
CA ALA A 100 -8.88 17.53 3.25
C ALA A 100 -8.37 18.36 2.06
N MET A 101 -7.06 18.43 1.91
CA MET A 101 -6.44 19.07 0.77
C MET A 101 -5.44 18.14 0.11
N ILE A 102 -5.33 18.22 -1.21
CA ILE A 102 -4.23 17.63 -1.98
C ILE A 102 -3.39 18.78 -2.51
N VAL A 103 -2.10 18.75 -2.18
CA VAL A 103 -1.11 19.76 -2.59
C VAL A 103 0.03 19.05 -3.29
N ASN A 104 0.61 19.66 -4.31
CA ASN A 104 1.75 19.09 -5.05
C ASN A 104 3.00 19.95 -4.82
N ASN A 105 4.08 19.35 -4.32
CA ASN A 105 5.32 20.10 -4.10
C ASN A 105 6.06 20.46 -5.41
N ALA A 106 5.64 19.94 -6.54
CA ALA A 106 6.08 20.40 -7.86
C ALA A 106 5.84 21.89 -8.05
N ASP A 107 4.77 22.45 -7.44
CA ASP A 107 4.37 23.85 -7.57
C ASP A 107 5.44 24.84 -7.06
N TRP A 108 6.29 24.40 -6.16
CA TRP A 108 7.40 25.23 -5.64
C TRP A 108 8.78 24.65 -5.86
N LEU A 109 8.95 23.31 -6.02
CA LEU A 109 10.25 22.69 -6.18
C LEU A 109 10.76 22.72 -7.62
N ARG A 110 9.88 22.53 -8.63
CA ARG A 110 10.32 22.46 -10.03
C ARG A 110 10.83 23.78 -10.58
N ASN A 111 10.37 24.91 -10.04
CA ASN A 111 10.79 26.25 -10.46
C ASN A 111 11.67 26.97 -9.44
N LEU A 112 12.26 26.21 -8.50
CA LEU A 112 13.07 26.75 -7.42
C LEU A 112 14.40 27.27 -7.96
N ASN A 113 14.75 28.55 -7.67
CA ASN A 113 16.07 29.05 -7.95
C ASN A 113 17.09 28.40 -7.00
N TYR A 114 18.05 27.69 -7.56
CA TYR A 114 19.00 26.90 -6.78
C TYR A 114 19.87 27.75 -5.85
N ILE A 115 20.35 28.92 -6.32
CA ILE A 115 21.20 29.81 -5.52
C ILE A 115 20.42 30.42 -4.36
N ASP A 116 19.20 30.88 -4.61
CA ASP A 116 18.36 31.44 -3.56
C ASP A 116 17.99 30.39 -2.52
N PHE A 117 17.68 29.17 -2.96
CA PHE A 117 17.42 28.04 -2.07
C PHE A 117 18.63 27.70 -1.18
N LEU A 118 19.83 27.63 -1.73
CA LEU A 118 21.05 27.40 -0.96
C LEU A 118 21.30 28.51 0.08
N ARG A 119 21.07 29.76 -0.28
CA ARG A 119 21.28 30.90 0.61
C ARG A 119 20.23 30.96 1.72
N GLU A 120 18.98 30.72 1.40
CA GLU A 120 17.86 30.91 2.34
C GLU A 120 17.58 29.66 3.20
N VAL A 121 17.76 28.49 2.65
CA VAL A 121 17.45 27.20 3.30
C VAL A 121 18.73 26.44 3.61
N GLY A 122 19.60 26.23 2.61
CA GLY A 122 20.83 25.46 2.76
C GLY A 122 21.74 25.99 3.86
N ALA A 123 21.87 27.32 4.01
CA ALA A 123 22.66 27.95 5.07
C ALA A 123 22.20 27.59 6.51
N LEU A 124 20.96 27.12 6.68
CA LEU A 124 20.42 26.69 7.96
C LEU A 124 20.67 25.22 8.27
N PHE A 125 21.32 24.47 7.37
CA PHE A 125 21.61 23.05 7.54
C PHE A 125 23.11 22.83 7.75
N SER A 126 23.46 22.06 8.77
CA SER A 126 24.84 21.62 9.00
C SER A 126 25.07 20.26 8.37
N VAL A 127 25.97 20.15 7.39
CA VAL A 127 26.35 18.88 6.75
C VAL A 127 26.75 17.84 7.79
N ASN A 128 27.59 18.22 8.76
CA ASN A 128 28.03 17.29 9.82
C ASN A 128 26.84 16.72 10.61
N ARG A 129 25.85 17.55 10.92
CA ARG A 129 24.62 17.09 11.61
C ARG A 129 23.75 16.21 10.70
N MET A 130 23.62 16.55 9.42
CA MET A 130 22.86 15.74 8.46
C MET A 130 23.48 14.34 8.31
N LEU A 131 24.79 14.24 8.21
CA LEU A 131 25.50 12.97 8.08
C LEU A 131 25.33 12.04 9.32
N THR A 132 24.97 12.58 10.48
CA THR A 132 24.63 11.76 11.66
C THR A 132 23.21 11.21 11.63
N ALA A 133 22.36 11.66 10.71
CA ALA A 133 20.98 11.19 10.59
C ALA A 133 20.92 9.74 10.14
N GLU A 134 20.02 8.97 10.73
CA GLU A 134 19.92 7.51 10.47
C GLU A 134 19.60 7.21 8.99
N CYS A 135 18.82 8.06 8.33
CA CYS A 135 18.50 7.93 6.92
C CYS A 135 19.75 7.97 6.00
N TYR A 136 20.82 8.66 6.42
CA TYR A 136 22.06 8.73 5.65
C TYR A 136 23.11 7.70 6.06
N LYS A 137 23.17 7.26 7.30
CA LYS A 137 24.19 6.30 7.77
C LYS A 137 24.23 5.03 6.91
N GLN A 138 23.08 4.42 6.65
CA GLN A 138 22.98 3.22 5.84
C GLN A 138 23.39 3.45 4.37
N ARG A 139 23.18 4.68 3.85
CA ARG A 139 23.52 5.05 2.49
C ARG A 139 25.00 5.40 2.34
N LEU A 140 25.63 5.96 3.38
CA LEU A 140 27.06 6.28 3.34
C LEU A 140 27.93 5.05 3.07
N GLU A 141 27.57 3.89 3.61
CA GLU A 141 28.30 2.62 3.37
C GLU A 141 28.20 2.14 1.92
N LYS A 142 27.12 2.50 1.20
CA LYS A 142 26.84 2.06 -0.18
C LYS A 142 27.04 3.15 -1.23
N GLY A 143 27.42 4.35 -0.81
CA GLY A 143 27.57 5.52 -1.66
C GLY A 143 26.32 6.39 -1.68
N LEU A 144 26.32 7.48 -0.88
CA LEU A 144 25.28 8.51 -0.88
C LEU A 144 25.57 9.53 -1.97
N THR A 145 24.66 9.72 -2.90
CA THR A 145 24.80 10.76 -3.93
C THR A 145 24.44 12.14 -3.39
N PHE A 146 24.99 13.20 -4.00
CA PHE A 146 24.62 14.58 -3.66
C PHE A 146 23.13 14.84 -3.89
N LEU A 147 22.54 14.21 -4.90
CA LEU A 147 21.11 14.27 -5.18
C LEU A 147 20.26 13.77 -3.99
N GLU A 148 20.53 12.54 -3.53
CA GLU A 148 19.87 11.95 -2.38
C GLU A 148 20.10 12.74 -1.08
N PHE A 149 21.32 13.32 -0.93
CA PHE A 149 21.66 14.12 0.25
C PHE A 149 20.79 15.38 0.36
N ASN A 150 20.37 15.97 -0.76
CA ASN A 150 19.50 17.15 -0.77
C ASN A 150 18.02 16.83 -0.46
N TYR A 151 17.62 15.56 -0.45
CA TYR A 151 16.21 15.20 -0.19
C TYR A 151 15.69 15.76 1.15
N MET A 152 16.47 15.68 2.21
CA MET A 152 16.12 16.22 3.53
C MET A 152 15.84 17.73 3.49
N LEU A 153 16.60 18.49 2.70
CA LEU A 153 16.38 19.94 2.57
C LEU A 153 15.07 20.22 1.86
N MET A 154 14.76 19.47 0.79
CA MET A 154 13.53 19.64 0.02
C MET A 154 12.29 19.29 0.85
N GLN A 155 12.30 18.18 1.58
CA GLN A 155 11.19 17.81 2.46
C GLN A 155 11.04 18.80 3.61
N SER A 156 12.13 19.37 4.13
CA SER A 156 12.07 20.43 5.14
C SER A 156 11.47 21.71 4.59
N TYR A 157 11.78 22.03 3.33
CA TYR A 157 11.22 23.17 2.63
C TYR A 157 9.72 22.97 2.31
N ASP A 158 9.29 21.77 2.00
CA ASP A 158 7.88 21.41 1.87
C ASP A 158 7.11 21.75 3.14
N PHE A 159 7.64 21.37 4.30
CA PHE A 159 7.02 21.67 5.58
C PHE A 159 6.92 23.20 5.82
N LEU A 160 7.99 23.94 5.51
CA LEU A 160 7.98 25.40 5.60
C LEU A 160 6.96 26.02 4.65
N GLN A 161 6.84 25.56 3.40
CA GLN A 161 5.82 26.05 2.46
C GLN A 161 4.40 25.78 2.94
N LEU A 162 4.13 24.57 3.45
CA LEU A 162 2.84 24.22 4.02
C LEU A 162 2.54 25.01 5.30
N PHE A 163 3.55 25.31 6.11
CA PHE A 163 3.42 26.17 7.27
C PHE A 163 2.98 27.58 6.87
N HIS A 164 3.62 28.19 5.86
CA HIS A 164 3.29 29.52 5.38
C HIS A 164 1.91 29.59 4.71
N LYS A 165 1.62 28.66 3.81
CA LYS A 165 0.43 28.70 2.96
C LYS A 165 -0.84 28.20 3.64
N HIS A 166 -0.70 27.24 4.57
CA HIS A 166 -1.83 26.50 5.14
C HIS A 166 -1.83 26.44 6.67
N ASN A 167 -0.94 27.18 7.35
CA ASN A 167 -0.76 27.10 8.80
C ASN A 167 -0.55 25.65 9.29
N CYS A 168 0.12 24.82 8.45
CA CYS A 168 0.41 23.43 8.78
C CYS A 168 1.53 23.35 9.83
N VAL A 169 1.22 22.86 11.02
CA VAL A 169 2.17 22.83 12.14
C VAL A 169 2.60 21.41 12.54
N LEU A 170 2.06 20.40 11.90
CA LEU A 170 2.36 19.01 12.21
C LEU A 170 2.65 18.22 10.94
N GLN A 171 3.80 17.55 10.90
CA GLN A 171 4.11 16.54 9.89
C GLN A 171 3.92 15.14 10.49
N ALA A 172 3.26 14.25 9.75
CA ALA A 172 3.13 12.85 10.11
C ALA A 172 3.71 11.94 9.05
N GLY A 173 4.27 10.80 9.44
CA GLY A 173 4.91 9.87 8.51
C GLY A 173 5.36 8.57 9.18
N GLY A 174 6.01 7.67 8.42
CA GLY A 174 6.62 6.46 8.97
C GLY A 174 7.81 6.75 9.90
N ASP A 175 8.19 5.80 10.74
CA ASP A 175 9.34 5.95 11.63
C ASP A 175 10.66 6.18 10.87
N ASP A 176 10.76 5.68 9.64
CA ASP A 176 11.89 5.91 8.73
C ASP A 176 12.03 7.38 8.30
N GLN A 177 10.95 8.18 8.40
CA GLN A 177 10.91 9.61 8.07
C GLN A 177 11.33 10.53 9.22
N TRP A 178 11.64 10.00 10.39
CA TRP A 178 11.87 10.78 11.62
C TRP A 178 12.91 11.90 11.43
N SER A 179 14.04 11.58 10.82
CA SER A 179 15.12 12.57 10.60
C SER A 179 14.70 13.70 9.68
N ASN A 180 14.00 13.38 8.58
CA ASN A 180 13.49 14.38 7.63
C ASN A 180 12.45 15.29 8.29
N MET A 181 11.52 14.71 9.05
CA MET A 181 10.46 15.46 9.74
C MET A 181 11.00 16.42 10.80
N LEU A 182 11.99 15.97 11.60
CA LEU A 182 12.63 16.82 12.61
C LEU A 182 13.42 17.95 11.96
N SER A 183 14.05 17.72 10.82
CA SER A 183 14.79 18.75 10.07
C SER A 183 13.85 19.84 9.58
N GLY A 184 12.64 19.48 9.11
CA GLY A 184 11.62 20.45 8.73
C GLY A 184 11.10 21.26 9.92
N ALA A 185 10.81 20.62 11.05
CA ALA A 185 10.41 21.31 12.26
C ALA A 185 11.51 22.28 12.79
N ASP A 186 12.79 21.88 12.70
CA ASP A 186 13.93 22.72 13.09
C ASP A 186 14.10 23.91 12.13
N LEU A 187 13.87 23.71 10.81
CA LEU A 187 13.88 24.80 9.82
C LEU A 187 12.83 25.86 10.15
N ILE A 188 11.58 25.47 10.42
CA ILE A 188 10.51 26.38 10.81
C ILE A 188 10.88 27.11 12.09
N ARG A 189 11.39 26.43 13.11
CA ARG A 189 11.83 27.05 14.36
C ARG A 189 12.92 28.09 14.14
N ARG A 190 13.90 27.82 13.27
CA ARG A 190 15.03 28.72 13.00
C ARG A 190 14.61 29.93 12.18
N LYS A 191 13.74 29.72 11.18
CA LYS A 191 13.35 30.77 10.23
C LYS A 191 12.22 31.63 10.75
N GLU A 192 11.24 31.03 11.44
CA GLU A 192 9.98 31.68 11.87
C GLU A 192 9.89 31.92 13.39
N GLY A 193 10.79 31.34 14.18
CA GLY A 193 10.73 31.41 15.63
C GLY A 193 9.51 30.68 16.23
N LYS A 194 8.83 29.85 15.48
CA LYS A 194 7.58 29.18 15.87
C LYS A 194 7.77 27.66 16.00
N PRO A 195 6.99 27.00 16.87
CA PRO A 195 7.07 25.55 17.00
C PRO A 195 6.36 24.84 15.85
N ALA A 196 6.96 23.75 15.39
CA ALA A 196 6.34 22.75 14.54
C ALA A 196 6.61 21.35 15.10
N PHE A 197 5.77 20.38 14.75
CA PHE A 197 5.74 19.07 15.40
C PHE A 197 5.86 17.95 14.39
N ALA A 198 6.31 16.77 14.87
CA ALA A 198 6.39 15.55 14.11
C ALA A 198 5.68 14.41 14.84
N LEU A 199 4.96 13.56 14.11
CA LEU A 199 4.28 12.35 14.58
C LEU A 199 4.66 11.19 13.68
N THR A 200 5.14 10.08 14.26
CA THR A 200 5.44 8.88 13.48
C THR A 200 4.42 7.78 13.69
N PHE A 201 4.19 6.99 12.62
CA PHE A 201 3.48 5.73 12.63
C PHE A 201 4.48 4.59 12.57
N LYS A 202 4.25 3.53 13.33
CA LYS A 202 5.03 2.29 13.18
C LYS A 202 4.78 1.67 11.81
N LEU A 203 5.83 1.14 11.22
CA LEU A 203 5.71 0.34 10.00
C LEU A 203 4.82 -0.88 10.25
N LEU A 204 4.04 -1.27 9.24
CA LEU A 204 3.23 -2.48 9.29
C LEU A 204 4.14 -3.70 9.11
N LEU A 205 4.52 -4.30 10.22
CA LEU A 205 5.36 -5.50 10.25
C LEU A 205 4.52 -6.69 10.71
N THR A 206 4.88 -7.89 10.24
CA THR A 206 4.38 -9.14 10.83
C THR A 206 4.95 -9.31 12.24
N SER A 207 4.40 -10.24 13.02
CA SER A 207 4.95 -10.67 14.31
C SER A 207 6.40 -11.17 14.22
N GLU A 208 6.81 -11.62 13.01
CA GLU A 208 8.18 -12.03 12.71
C GLU A 208 9.11 -10.86 12.31
N GLY A 209 8.62 -9.62 12.30
CA GLY A 209 9.38 -8.43 11.92
C GLY A 209 9.52 -8.18 10.40
N LYS A 210 8.82 -8.94 9.55
CA LYS A 210 8.81 -8.74 8.10
C LYS A 210 7.81 -7.65 7.70
N LYS A 211 8.13 -6.82 6.70
CA LYS A 211 7.18 -5.83 6.15
C LYS A 211 5.97 -6.54 5.56
N MET A 212 4.75 -6.21 6.06
CA MET A 212 3.49 -6.69 5.49
C MET A 212 3.21 -6.06 4.13
N GLY A 213 2.35 -6.70 3.35
CA GLY A 213 1.97 -6.21 2.03
C GLY A 213 2.98 -6.50 0.93
N LYS A 214 3.97 -7.36 1.18
CA LYS A 214 4.78 -7.99 0.15
C LYS A 214 4.23 -9.36 -0.15
N THR A 215 3.86 -9.61 -1.40
CA THR A 215 3.41 -10.91 -1.90
C THR A 215 4.45 -11.44 -2.88
N GLU A 216 4.33 -12.69 -3.29
CA GLU A 216 5.17 -13.26 -4.35
C GLU A 216 5.00 -12.51 -5.69
N LYS A 217 3.84 -11.87 -5.88
CA LYS A 217 3.50 -11.04 -7.06
C LYS A 217 3.93 -9.56 -6.90
N GLY A 218 4.60 -9.19 -5.80
CA GLY A 218 5.03 -7.82 -5.52
C GLY A 218 4.26 -7.16 -4.37
N ALA A 219 4.02 -5.84 -4.46
CA ALA A 219 3.29 -5.11 -3.44
C ALA A 219 1.79 -5.44 -3.46
N LEU A 220 1.14 -5.40 -2.29
CA LEU A 220 -0.32 -5.49 -2.18
C LEU A 220 -0.91 -4.14 -2.57
N TRP A 221 -1.28 -4.02 -3.84
CA TRP A 221 -1.80 -2.80 -4.44
C TRP A 221 -3.25 -2.53 -4.03
N LEU A 222 -3.63 -1.24 -3.99
CA LEU A 222 -5.01 -0.81 -3.73
C LEU A 222 -5.84 -0.70 -5.03
N ASP A 223 -5.21 -0.78 -6.20
CA ASP A 223 -5.88 -0.80 -7.48
C ASP A 223 -6.36 -2.22 -7.82
N ALA A 224 -7.65 -2.37 -8.11
CA ALA A 224 -8.27 -3.64 -8.48
C ALA A 224 -7.67 -4.27 -9.74
N ASN A 225 -7.14 -3.48 -10.67
CA ASN A 225 -6.48 -3.97 -11.87
C ASN A 225 -5.10 -4.59 -11.59
N LYS A 226 -4.46 -4.24 -10.46
CA LYS A 226 -3.14 -4.77 -10.05
C LYS A 226 -3.24 -5.86 -8.99
N CYS A 227 -4.28 -5.81 -8.17
CA CYS A 227 -4.60 -6.83 -7.16
C CYS A 227 -6.12 -6.95 -7.09
N SER A 228 -6.67 -8.07 -7.56
CA SER A 228 -8.11 -8.29 -7.55
C SER A 228 -8.68 -8.16 -6.13
N PRO A 229 -9.93 -7.69 -5.96
CA PRO A 229 -10.59 -7.66 -4.64
C PRO A 229 -10.58 -9.02 -3.94
N TYR A 230 -10.66 -10.11 -4.70
CA TYR A 230 -10.56 -11.48 -4.17
C TYR A 230 -9.16 -11.80 -3.64
N ASP A 231 -8.09 -11.54 -4.40
CA ASP A 231 -6.70 -11.77 -3.95
C ASP A 231 -6.38 -10.88 -2.73
N PHE A 232 -6.89 -9.64 -2.74
CA PHE A 232 -6.75 -8.70 -1.65
C PHE A 232 -7.46 -9.21 -0.38
N TYR A 233 -8.69 -9.70 -0.49
CA TYR A 233 -9.45 -10.33 0.59
C TYR A 233 -8.71 -11.57 1.13
N GLN A 234 -8.23 -12.44 0.24
CA GLN A 234 -7.50 -13.66 0.60
C GLN A 234 -6.19 -13.37 1.34
N TYR A 235 -5.50 -12.29 1.01
CA TYR A 235 -4.31 -11.87 1.74
C TYR A 235 -4.63 -11.67 3.23
N TRP A 236 -5.68 -10.94 3.55
CA TRP A 236 -6.11 -10.67 4.94
C TRP A 236 -6.71 -11.88 5.62
N ARG A 237 -7.41 -12.72 4.89
CA ARG A 237 -7.89 -14.03 5.41
C ARG A 237 -6.76 -14.96 5.85
N ASN A 238 -5.56 -14.78 5.31
CA ASN A 238 -4.39 -15.61 5.55
C ASN A 238 -3.32 -14.93 6.42
N VAL A 239 -3.61 -13.79 7.02
CA VAL A 239 -2.69 -13.13 7.96
C VAL A 239 -2.42 -14.04 9.17
N GLY A 240 -1.22 -13.92 9.77
CA GLY A 240 -0.86 -14.69 10.97
C GLY A 240 -1.78 -14.35 12.16
N ASP A 241 -2.13 -15.34 12.97
CA ASP A 241 -3.05 -15.19 14.09
C ASP A 241 -2.60 -14.09 15.06
N ALA A 242 -1.31 -14.03 15.37
CA ALA A 242 -0.70 -13.02 16.22
C ALA A 242 -0.77 -11.58 15.67
N ASP A 243 -1.09 -11.42 14.39
CA ASP A 243 -1.14 -10.12 13.74
C ASP A 243 -2.58 -9.58 13.58
N VAL A 244 -3.60 -10.40 13.84
CA VAL A 244 -5.01 -10.08 13.56
C VAL A 244 -5.47 -8.84 14.32
N GLU A 245 -5.29 -8.80 15.63
CA GLU A 245 -5.72 -7.66 16.48
C GLU A 245 -5.06 -6.36 16.03
N LYS A 246 -3.76 -6.41 15.79
CA LYS A 246 -3.00 -5.24 15.31
C LYS A 246 -3.52 -4.76 13.94
N CYS A 247 -3.79 -5.68 13.03
CA CYS A 247 -4.33 -5.33 11.72
C CYS A 247 -5.74 -4.75 11.80
N LEU A 248 -6.63 -5.31 12.64
CA LEU A 248 -7.96 -4.73 12.88
C LEU A 248 -7.85 -3.30 13.42
N ALA A 249 -6.98 -3.07 14.41
CA ALA A 249 -6.79 -1.76 15.03
C ALA A 249 -6.23 -0.71 14.08
N LEU A 250 -5.31 -1.10 13.18
CA LEU A 250 -4.58 -0.16 12.32
C LEU A 250 -5.22 0.06 10.96
N LEU A 251 -6.04 -0.87 10.47
CA LEU A 251 -6.50 -0.88 9.08
C LEU A 251 -8.03 -0.75 8.95
N THR A 252 -8.76 -0.69 10.06
CA THR A 252 -10.22 -0.57 10.05
C THR A 252 -10.69 0.60 10.91
N PHE A 253 -11.98 0.92 10.81
CA PHE A 253 -12.64 1.89 11.69
C PHE A 253 -13.51 1.20 12.74
N LEU A 254 -13.29 -0.07 13.02
CA LEU A 254 -14.01 -0.79 14.08
C LEU A 254 -13.74 -0.16 15.45
N PRO A 255 -14.73 -0.09 16.33
CA PRO A 255 -14.54 0.33 17.71
C PRO A 255 -13.51 -0.55 18.44
N MET A 256 -12.71 0.04 19.33
CA MET A 256 -11.62 -0.68 19.99
C MET A 256 -12.06 -1.81 20.93
N ASP A 257 -13.28 -1.78 21.46
CA ASP A 257 -13.91 -2.89 22.19
C ASP A 257 -14.13 -4.11 21.27
N GLU A 258 -14.65 -3.88 20.06
CA GLU A 258 -14.82 -4.92 19.05
C GLU A 258 -13.48 -5.47 18.55
N VAL A 259 -12.48 -4.60 18.31
CA VAL A 259 -11.12 -5.01 17.96
C VAL A 259 -10.54 -5.94 19.02
N ARG A 260 -10.70 -5.60 20.32
CA ARG A 260 -10.22 -6.43 21.42
C ARG A 260 -10.97 -7.73 21.55
N ARG A 261 -12.32 -7.72 21.38
CA ARG A 261 -13.16 -8.92 21.36
C ARG A 261 -12.67 -9.90 20.30
N LEU A 262 -12.50 -9.43 19.06
CA LEU A 262 -12.04 -10.24 17.93
C LEU A 262 -10.57 -10.71 18.11
N GLY A 263 -9.71 -9.84 18.64
CA GLY A 263 -8.31 -10.16 18.90
C GLY A 263 -8.09 -11.18 20.03
N ALA A 264 -9.06 -11.35 20.91
CA ALA A 264 -9.01 -12.34 22.00
C ALA A 264 -9.36 -13.77 21.54
N LEU A 265 -9.95 -13.94 20.34
CA LEU A 265 -10.31 -15.23 19.78
C LEU A 265 -9.06 -16.08 19.48
N LYS A 266 -9.16 -17.39 19.69
CA LYS A 266 -8.05 -18.34 19.55
C LYS A 266 -8.46 -19.56 18.71
N ASP A 267 -7.48 -20.32 18.29
CA ASP A 267 -7.65 -21.58 17.57
C ASP A 267 -8.57 -21.42 16.35
N LYS A 268 -9.66 -22.20 16.29
CA LYS A 268 -10.61 -22.11 15.17
C LYS A 268 -11.42 -20.83 15.15
N GLU A 269 -11.65 -20.20 16.31
CA GLU A 269 -12.44 -18.98 16.44
C GLU A 269 -11.74 -17.76 15.86
N ILE A 270 -10.38 -17.72 15.82
CA ILE A 270 -9.62 -16.63 15.19
C ILE A 270 -9.98 -16.44 13.71
N ASN A 271 -10.52 -17.47 13.05
CA ASN A 271 -10.99 -17.37 11.67
C ASN A 271 -12.18 -16.41 11.51
N GLU A 272 -13.00 -16.19 12.57
CA GLU A 272 -14.02 -15.14 12.58
C GLU A 272 -13.35 -13.77 12.47
N ALA A 273 -12.38 -13.48 13.33
CA ALA A 273 -11.66 -12.21 13.31
C ALA A 273 -10.94 -11.96 11.96
N LYS A 274 -10.38 -13.00 11.36
CA LYS A 274 -9.77 -12.91 10.01
C LYS A 274 -10.79 -12.63 8.91
N ARG A 275 -12.01 -13.19 9.01
CA ARG A 275 -13.10 -12.87 8.06
C ARG A 275 -13.53 -11.42 8.19
N VAL A 276 -13.71 -10.94 9.42
CA VAL A 276 -14.05 -9.54 9.68
C VAL A 276 -12.96 -8.61 9.17
N LEU A 277 -11.69 -8.88 9.49
CA LEU A 277 -10.55 -8.10 8.99
C LEU A 277 -10.54 -8.04 7.46
N ALA A 278 -10.61 -9.19 6.79
CA ALA A 278 -10.58 -9.26 5.34
C ALA A 278 -11.76 -8.51 4.71
N TYR A 279 -12.95 -8.65 5.26
CA TYR A 279 -14.15 -7.96 4.80
C TYR A 279 -14.03 -6.44 4.97
N GLU A 280 -13.71 -5.96 6.17
CA GLU A 280 -13.66 -4.54 6.48
C GLU A 280 -12.58 -3.81 5.65
N VAL A 281 -11.38 -4.38 5.54
CA VAL A 281 -10.31 -3.75 4.76
C VAL A 281 -10.62 -3.78 3.27
N THR A 282 -11.20 -4.86 2.75
CA THR A 282 -11.62 -4.94 1.33
C THR A 282 -12.76 -3.96 1.04
N LYS A 283 -13.74 -3.85 1.93
CA LYS A 283 -14.85 -2.88 1.84
C LYS A 283 -14.33 -1.43 1.78
N LEU A 284 -13.38 -1.08 2.63
CA LEU A 284 -12.81 0.27 2.67
C LEU A 284 -12.06 0.63 1.38
N ILE A 285 -11.41 -0.33 0.72
CA ILE A 285 -10.55 -0.08 -0.44
C ILE A 285 -11.28 -0.28 -1.76
N HIS A 286 -12.03 -1.38 -1.89
CA HIS A 286 -12.69 -1.78 -3.13
C HIS A 286 -14.21 -1.52 -3.15
N GLY A 287 -14.79 -1.17 -2.01
CA GLY A 287 -16.23 -0.97 -1.86
C GLY A 287 -16.94 -2.22 -1.30
N GLU A 288 -18.16 -2.00 -0.80
CA GLU A 288 -18.93 -3.05 -0.11
C GLU A 288 -19.34 -4.19 -1.04
N GLU A 289 -19.75 -3.88 -2.26
CA GLU A 289 -20.17 -4.86 -3.25
C GLU A 289 -19.04 -5.86 -3.57
N GLU A 290 -17.83 -5.35 -3.83
CA GLU A 290 -16.66 -6.18 -4.11
C GLU A 290 -16.21 -6.99 -2.88
N ALA A 291 -16.33 -6.43 -1.69
CA ALA A 291 -16.04 -7.15 -0.44
C ALA A 291 -17.02 -8.32 -0.20
N ILE A 292 -18.31 -8.14 -0.51
CA ILE A 292 -19.33 -9.19 -0.44
C ILE A 292 -19.00 -10.30 -1.44
N LYS A 293 -18.75 -9.96 -2.71
CA LYS A 293 -18.39 -10.92 -3.76
C LYS A 293 -17.12 -11.72 -3.37
N ALA A 294 -16.10 -11.02 -2.87
CA ALA A 294 -14.85 -11.68 -2.45
C ALA A 294 -15.06 -12.63 -1.26
N ARG A 295 -15.90 -12.25 -0.30
CA ARG A 295 -16.27 -13.09 0.84
C ARG A 295 -17.04 -14.35 0.39
N GLU A 296 -18.08 -14.16 -0.42
CA GLU A 296 -18.92 -15.27 -0.91
C GLU A 296 -18.09 -16.25 -1.75
N ALA A 297 -17.23 -15.75 -2.62
CA ALA A 297 -16.31 -16.60 -3.37
C ALA A 297 -15.35 -17.38 -2.46
N ALA A 298 -14.84 -16.73 -1.40
CA ALA A 298 -13.98 -17.42 -0.43
C ALA A 298 -14.74 -18.50 0.36
N GLU A 299 -15.98 -18.26 0.73
CA GLU A 299 -16.83 -19.19 1.48
C GLU A 299 -17.28 -20.36 0.61
N ALA A 300 -17.65 -20.12 -0.65
CA ALA A 300 -18.03 -21.16 -1.60
C ALA A 300 -16.91 -22.19 -1.83
N LEU A 301 -15.66 -21.73 -1.86
CA LEU A 301 -14.49 -22.61 -2.04
C LEU A 301 -14.20 -23.49 -0.81
N PHE A 302 -14.67 -23.14 0.37
CA PHE A 302 -14.50 -23.93 1.60
C PHE A 302 -15.75 -24.70 2.03
N GLY A 303 -16.92 -24.39 1.45
CA GLY A 303 -18.23 -24.95 1.86
C GLY A 303 -18.82 -25.99 0.92
N GLY A 304 -18.16 -26.38 -0.18
CA GLY A 304 -18.67 -27.40 -1.12
C GLY A 304 -19.96 -27.01 -1.87
N GLY A 305 -20.29 -25.71 -1.93
CA GLY A 305 -21.49 -25.18 -2.60
C GLY A 305 -21.14 -24.43 -3.90
N ALA A 306 -22.09 -24.44 -4.84
CA ALA A 306 -21.95 -23.92 -6.19
C ALA A 306 -21.33 -22.52 -6.28
N MET A 307 -20.43 -22.34 -7.25
CA MET A 307 -19.64 -21.15 -7.50
C MET A 307 -20.49 -19.98 -7.98
N GLY A 308 -20.50 -18.90 -7.21
CA GLY A 308 -20.97 -17.59 -7.61
C GLY A 308 -19.90 -16.54 -7.35
N GLY A 309 -19.17 -16.18 -8.40
CA GLY A 309 -18.49 -14.91 -8.59
C GLY A 309 -17.20 -14.61 -7.84
N SER A 310 -16.12 -14.38 -8.63
CA SER A 310 -14.88 -13.64 -8.28
C SER A 310 -13.61 -14.43 -7.96
N VAL A 311 -13.53 -15.70 -8.37
CA VAL A 311 -12.22 -16.36 -8.55
C VAL A 311 -11.52 -15.71 -9.75
N PRO A 312 -10.21 -15.38 -9.66
CA PRO A 312 -9.48 -14.90 -10.83
C PRO A 312 -9.73 -15.78 -12.04
N THR A 313 -10.15 -15.18 -13.13
CA THR A 313 -10.59 -15.92 -14.32
C THR A 313 -9.71 -15.55 -15.51
N THR A 314 -9.29 -16.54 -16.27
CA THR A 314 -8.59 -16.33 -17.55
C THR A 314 -9.41 -16.89 -18.69
N THR A 315 -9.70 -16.03 -19.66
CA THR A 315 -10.32 -16.44 -20.92
C THR A 315 -9.28 -17.13 -21.80
N VAL A 316 -9.62 -18.32 -22.28
CA VAL A 316 -8.79 -19.15 -23.17
C VAL A 316 -9.48 -19.22 -24.52
N SER A 317 -8.82 -18.74 -25.57
CA SER A 317 -9.36 -18.83 -26.92
C SER A 317 -9.27 -20.27 -27.47
N ALA A 318 -10.19 -20.62 -28.38
CA ALA A 318 -10.17 -21.90 -29.10
C ALA A 318 -8.81 -22.14 -29.81
N GLU A 319 -8.27 -21.08 -30.43
CA GLU A 319 -6.96 -21.13 -31.11
C GLU A 319 -5.82 -21.50 -30.15
N HIS A 320 -5.88 -21.01 -28.91
CA HIS A 320 -4.87 -21.34 -27.88
C HIS A 320 -4.94 -22.82 -27.51
N LEU A 321 -6.15 -23.37 -27.36
CA LEU A 321 -6.34 -24.79 -27.05
C LEU A 321 -5.94 -25.71 -28.22
N GLU A 322 -6.14 -25.27 -29.47
CA GLU A 322 -5.64 -26.00 -30.64
C GLU A 322 -4.12 -26.03 -30.72
N ALA A 323 -3.47 -24.92 -30.33
CA ALA A 323 -2.01 -24.82 -30.33
C ALA A 323 -1.36 -25.60 -29.15
N ASP A 324 -1.91 -25.50 -27.95
CA ASP A 324 -1.43 -26.23 -26.76
C ASP A 324 -2.53 -26.34 -25.69
N LYS A 325 -3.09 -27.54 -25.58
CA LYS A 325 -4.17 -27.84 -24.62
C LYS A 325 -3.70 -28.35 -23.26
N ARG A 326 -2.39 -28.35 -22.99
CA ARG A 326 -1.87 -28.87 -21.70
C ARG A 326 -2.16 -27.91 -20.56
N LEU A 327 -2.59 -28.45 -19.43
CA LEU A 327 -2.85 -27.67 -18.20
C LEU A 327 -1.64 -26.85 -17.75
N ILE A 328 -0.42 -27.34 -17.94
CA ILE A 328 0.82 -26.63 -17.57
C ILE A 328 0.93 -25.26 -18.24
N THR A 329 0.53 -25.11 -19.50
CA THR A 329 0.60 -23.83 -20.21
C THR A 329 -0.47 -22.86 -19.73
N LEU A 330 -1.64 -23.35 -19.38
CA LEU A 330 -2.71 -22.54 -18.79
C LEU A 330 -2.33 -22.05 -17.39
N LEU A 331 -1.66 -22.87 -16.56
CA LEU A 331 -1.16 -22.47 -15.25
C LEU A 331 -0.14 -21.32 -15.34
N VAL A 332 0.70 -21.31 -16.37
CA VAL A 332 1.65 -20.23 -16.61
C VAL A 332 0.95 -18.99 -17.16
N LYS A 333 0.01 -19.14 -18.10
CA LYS A 333 -0.79 -18.04 -18.65
C LYS A 333 -1.58 -17.30 -17.58
N ALA A 334 -2.14 -18.02 -16.63
CA ALA A 334 -2.86 -17.47 -15.48
C ALA A 334 -1.95 -16.88 -14.38
N GLY A 335 -0.63 -16.96 -14.54
CA GLY A 335 0.31 -16.52 -13.52
C GLY A 335 0.35 -17.36 -12.23
N LEU A 336 -0.29 -18.52 -12.25
CA LEU A 336 -0.23 -19.49 -11.15
C LEU A 336 1.16 -20.11 -11.02
N CYS A 337 1.89 -20.24 -12.12
CA CYS A 337 3.28 -20.70 -12.18
C CYS A 337 4.12 -19.73 -13.01
N LYS A 338 5.39 -19.54 -12.62
CA LYS A 338 6.33 -18.64 -13.32
C LYS A 338 6.88 -19.25 -14.61
N SER A 339 6.81 -20.58 -14.73
CA SER A 339 7.32 -21.31 -15.90
C SER A 339 6.68 -22.70 -16.02
N ASN A 340 6.77 -23.28 -17.22
CA ASN A 340 6.33 -24.66 -17.47
C ASN A 340 7.06 -25.68 -16.57
N GLY A 341 8.33 -25.41 -16.21
CA GLY A 341 9.07 -26.25 -15.29
C GLY A 341 8.51 -26.25 -13.86
N GLU A 342 8.07 -25.08 -13.37
CA GLU A 342 7.40 -24.95 -12.08
C GLU A 342 6.03 -25.64 -12.11
N ALA A 343 5.26 -25.45 -13.18
CA ALA A 343 3.96 -26.08 -13.34
C ALA A 343 4.07 -27.63 -13.36
N ARG A 344 5.04 -28.20 -14.07
CA ARG A 344 5.33 -29.64 -14.05
C ARG A 344 5.65 -30.15 -12.65
N LYS A 345 6.53 -29.47 -11.93
CA LYS A 345 6.86 -29.82 -10.53
C LYS A 345 5.64 -29.77 -9.62
N ALA A 346 4.82 -28.75 -9.75
CA ALA A 346 3.60 -28.60 -8.95
C ALA A 346 2.63 -29.76 -9.19
N ILE A 347 2.41 -30.18 -10.46
CA ILE A 347 1.56 -31.33 -10.80
C ILE A 347 2.16 -32.64 -10.25
N GLN A 348 3.44 -32.89 -10.49
CA GLN A 348 4.11 -34.10 -10.02
C GLN A 348 4.08 -34.27 -8.50
N GLN A 349 4.13 -33.17 -7.76
CA GLN A 349 4.05 -33.14 -6.30
C GLN A 349 2.60 -33.20 -5.77
N GLY A 350 1.60 -33.36 -6.65
CA GLY A 350 0.18 -33.39 -6.28
C GLY A 350 -0.31 -32.02 -5.73
N GLY A 351 0.37 -30.94 -6.12
CA GLY A 351 0.04 -29.58 -5.71
C GLY A 351 -1.00 -28.90 -6.59
N VAL A 352 -1.53 -29.55 -7.64
CA VAL A 352 -2.57 -29.03 -8.51
C VAL A 352 -3.77 -29.96 -8.46
N SER A 353 -4.97 -29.37 -8.38
CA SER A 353 -6.24 -30.12 -8.40
C SER A 353 -7.26 -29.41 -9.30
N ILE A 354 -8.16 -30.17 -9.90
CA ILE A 354 -9.36 -29.72 -10.60
C ILE A 354 -10.53 -30.16 -9.74
N GLY A 355 -11.31 -29.20 -9.20
CA GLY A 355 -12.25 -29.50 -8.15
C GLY A 355 -11.55 -30.16 -6.96
N ASP A 356 -12.00 -31.32 -6.53
CA ASP A 356 -11.41 -32.12 -5.44
C ASP A 356 -10.39 -33.15 -5.90
N GLU A 357 -10.23 -33.36 -7.19
CA GLU A 357 -9.34 -34.35 -7.76
C GLU A 357 -7.94 -33.80 -8.03
N LYS A 358 -6.91 -34.50 -7.57
CA LYS A 358 -5.53 -34.12 -7.83
C LYS A 358 -5.13 -34.49 -9.25
N VAL A 359 -4.56 -33.53 -9.97
CA VAL A 359 -3.92 -33.78 -11.26
C VAL A 359 -2.51 -34.27 -11.00
N THR A 360 -2.21 -35.49 -11.49
CA THR A 360 -0.88 -36.13 -11.38
C THR A 360 -0.22 -36.28 -12.76
N ASP A 361 -1.00 -36.22 -13.82
CA ASP A 361 -0.50 -36.28 -15.19
C ASP A 361 -0.02 -34.90 -15.64
N VAL A 362 1.27 -34.78 -15.96
CA VAL A 362 1.89 -33.55 -16.45
C VAL A 362 1.45 -33.16 -17.85
N ASP A 363 0.95 -34.11 -18.63
CA ASP A 363 0.44 -33.89 -19.97
C ASP A 363 -1.10 -33.82 -20.00
N PHE A 364 -1.72 -33.62 -18.83
CA PHE A 364 -3.17 -33.44 -18.70
C PHE A 364 -3.68 -32.41 -19.71
N ALA A 365 -4.56 -32.88 -20.60
CA ALA A 365 -5.16 -32.06 -21.68
C ALA A 365 -6.48 -31.48 -21.23
N VAL A 366 -6.61 -30.17 -21.32
CA VAL A 366 -7.87 -29.43 -21.12
C VAL A 366 -8.64 -29.40 -22.42
N THR A 367 -9.89 -29.84 -22.37
CA THR A 367 -10.80 -29.88 -23.53
C THR A 367 -11.74 -28.67 -23.50
N PRO A 368 -12.29 -28.22 -24.64
CA PRO A 368 -13.19 -27.07 -24.70
C PRO A 368 -14.41 -27.22 -23.80
N ASP A 369 -15.00 -28.41 -23.72
CA ASP A 369 -16.14 -28.73 -22.85
C ASP A 369 -15.84 -28.53 -21.35
N MET A 370 -14.58 -28.66 -20.92
CA MET A 370 -14.18 -28.34 -19.54
C MET A 370 -14.18 -26.84 -19.23
N LEU A 371 -14.14 -26.00 -20.26
CA LEU A 371 -14.10 -24.54 -20.14
C LEU A 371 -15.47 -23.89 -20.40
N GLU A 372 -16.49 -24.66 -20.76
CA GLU A 372 -17.87 -24.20 -20.96
C GLU A 372 -18.61 -24.03 -19.62
N GLY A 373 -19.69 -23.27 -19.65
CA GLY A 373 -20.54 -23.04 -18.48
C GLY A 373 -19.82 -22.25 -17.37
N GLU A 374 -19.62 -22.86 -16.21
CA GLU A 374 -18.93 -22.24 -15.07
C GLU A 374 -17.39 -22.22 -15.24
N GLY A 375 -16.85 -22.90 -16.27
CA GLY A 375 -15.44 -22.99 -16.54
C GLY A 375 -14.69 -24.02 -15.69
N LEU A 376 -13.39 -24.17 -15.94
CA LEU A 376 -12.51 -25.11 -15.27
C LEU A 376 -11.88 -24.46 -14.03
N LEU A 377 -12.33 -24.85 -12.85
CA LEU A 377 -11.71 -24.41 -11.58
C LEU A 377 -10.47 -25.26 -11.28
N VAL A 378 -9.32 -24.59 -11.21
CA VAL A 378 -8.04 -25.20 -10.89
C VAL A 378 -7.54 -24.64 -9.55
N ARG A 379 -7.04 -25.52 -8.68
CA ARG A 379 -6.40 -25.15 -7.40
C ARG A 379 -4.92 -25.49 -7.43
N LYS A 380 -4.04 -24.54 -7.09
CA LYS A 380 -2.61 -24.76 -6.83
C LYS A 380 -2.32 -24.63 -5.33
N GLY A 381 -1.82 -25.69 -4.73
CA GLY A 381 -1.57 -25.76 -3.30
C GLY A 381 -2.86 -25.70 -2.48
N LYS A 382 -2.79 -25.10 -1.26
CA LYS A 382 -3.94 -25.05 -0.34
C LYS A 382 -4.82 -23.82 -0.51
N LYS A 383 -4.35 -22.79 -1.24
CA LYS A 383 -4.91 -21.43 -1.13
C LYS A 383 -5.10 -20.68 -2.45
N SER A 384 -4.54 -21.14 -3.55
CA SER A 384 -4.62 -20.43 -4.85
C SER A 384 -5.59 -21.14 -5.76
N TYR A 385 -6.64 -20.42 -6.16
CA TYR A 385 -7.69 -20.90 -7.08
C TYR A 385 -7.72 -20.01 -8.31
N HIS A 386 -8.07 -20.59 -9.45
CA HIS A 386 -8.21 -19.89 -10.71
C HIS A 386 -9.22 -20.59 -11.61
N THR A 387 -10.04 -19.83 -12.29
CA THR A 387 -11.01 -20.37 -13.25
C THR A 387 -10.54 -20.10 -14.69
N PHE A 388 -10.64 -21.08 -15.54
CA PHE A 388 -10.44 -20.94 -16.99
C PHE A 388 -11.78 -21.06 -17.69
N ILE A 389 -12.11 -20.13 -18.58
CA ILE A 389 -13.33 -20.12 -19.38
C ILE A 389 -12.98 -20.06 -20.86
N LEU A 390 -13.83 -20.62 -21.70
CA LEU A 390 -13.72 -20.52 -23.15
C LEU A 390 -14.17 -19.12 -23.59
N GLY A 391 -13.41 -18.47 -24.50
CA GLY A 391 -13.74 -17.14 -25.03
C GLY A 391 -13.43 -16.97 -26.50
#